data_11222e7fd40c14bb8c691d30ce5978f6
#
_entry.id   11222e7fd40c14bb8c691d30ce5978f6
#
_cell.length_a   1.000
_cell.length_b   1.000
_cell.length_c   1.000
_cell.angle_alpha   90.00
_cell.angle_beta   90.00
_cell.angle_gamma   90.00
#
_symmetry.space_group_name_H-M   'P 1'
#
loop_
_entity.id
_entity.type
_entity.pdbx_description
1 polymer ?
#
loop_
_entity_poly.entity_id
_entity_poly.type
_entity_poly.pdbx_seq_one_letter_code
_entity_poly.pdbx_strand_id
1 'polypeptide(L)'
;MTVHLTQLDGSSRRPVIRRAILWLLFLAPFFYLTYGTANWLASQQGHVPNLAFGWESQVPFIAWSIVPYWSVNLFYAIALFVNDSPEQVDRLAKRYLTAQIIAVLCFVAFPLTATFVKPATAGLPGFMFDVLGGFDKPFNQAPSLHIALLIIIWDQMRRVMGDTIRMVWHVWCLLIGLSVLTTYQHHAVDIPAGALLGLFALWLFPRSGPSPLAEFRFTSDPKAGRIGFYYLAGAILFLVLAIHGLTVTGYAVFWLWPATALAIVALGYFGAGAGIFQKQTDGSVSLASRWLLWPYRFFARLNVRFWTRKLPPHVELADGVFLGHFPRAAEPSSFAAVIDLAAEMVPPLHATEWKNFGTLDLVAPSSEKVQLASDAVEAARHHGPVLVCCALGFQRSATVAVAWLVSTGRVANAREAEALIRARGWPVHLHLAEELT
;
A
#
# COMPACT_ATOMS: atom_id res chain seq x y z
N MET A 1 7.20 29.14 15.38
CA MET A 1 6.49 29.10 14.07
C MET A 1 7.55 29.17 12.97
N THR A 2 8.18 28.05 12.69
CA THR A 2 9.30 27.99 11.74
C THR A 2 8.94 26.91 10.71
N VAL A 3 8.54 27.36 9.55
CA VAL A 3 8.47 26.53 8.35
C VAL A 3 9.93 26.11 8.10
N HIS A 4 10.26 24.83 8.25
CA HIS A 4 11.51 24.27 7.74
C HIS A 4 11.46 24.25 6.19
N LEU A 5 11.44 25.43 5.61
CA LEU A 5 12.03 25.64 4.31
C LEU A 5 13.54 25.68 4.60
N THR A 6 14.20 24.52 4.54
CA THR A 6 15.66 24.49 4.40
C THR A 6 16.01 25.53 3.35
N GLN A 7 16.88 26.49 3.73
CA GLN A 7 17.51 27.42 2.80
C GLN A 7 18.36 26.59 1.82
N LEU A 8 17.69 25.96 0.85
CA LEU A 8 18.36 25.43 -0.32
C LEU A 8 18.71 26.65 -1.16
N ASP A 9 20.01 26.82 -1.37
CA ASP A 9 20.59 27.80 -2.26
C ASP A 9 19.78 27.85 -3.55
N GLY A 10 19.40 29.04 -4.03
CA GLY A 10 18.49 29.20 -5.18
C GLY A 10 18.97 28.49 -6.46
N SER A 11 20.25 28.11 -6.54
CA SER A 11 20.84 27.30 -7.60
C SER A 11 20.33 25.84 -7.58
N SER A 12 20.02 25.28 -6.41
CA SER A 12 19.59 23.88 -6.26
C SER A 12 18.11 23.64 -6.61
N ARG A 13 17.26 24.68 -6.61
CA ARG A 13 15.83 24.57 -6.95
C ARG A 13 15.51 24.65 -8.43
N ARG A 14 16.39 25.25 -9.25
CA ARG A 14 16.17 25.39 -10.69
C ARG A 14 15.88 24.08 -11.42
N PRO A 15 16.62 22.97 -11.18
CA PRO A 15 16.34 21.68 -11.81
C PRO A 15 14.96 21.13 -11.45
N VAL A 16 14.54 21.27 -10.18
CA VAL A 16 13.23 20.81 -9.68
C VAL A 16 12.11 21.59 -10.37
N ILE A 17 12.21 22.93 -10.38
CA ILE A 17 11.20 23.79 -11.01
C ILE A 17 11.09 23.49 -12.52
N ARG A 18 12.23 23.39 -13.21
CA ARG A 18 12.25 23.03 -14.64
C ARG A 18 11.58 21.68 -14.88
N ARG A 19 11.88 20.67 -14.06
CA ARG A 19 11.31 19.33 -14.17
C ARG A 19 9.81 19.34 -13.91
N ALA A 20 9.36 20.07 -12.88
CA ALA A 20 7.95 20.26 -12.56
C ALA A 20 7.17 20.91 -13.71
N ILE A 21 7.73 21.99 -14.32
CA ILE A 21 7.12 22.64 -15.47
C ILE A 21 7.00 21.68 -16.66
N LEU A 22 8.07 20.95 -16.99
CA LEU A 22 8.05 19.98 -18.10
C LEU A 22 6.97 18.90 -17.89
N TRP A 23 6.87 18.36 -16.68
CA TRP A 23 5.79 17.41 -16.37
C TRP A 23 4.41 18.04 -16.45
N LEU A 24 4.22 19.26 -15.94
CA LEU A 24 2.92 19.93 -15.99
C LEU A 24 2.48 20.22 -17.43
N LEU A 25 3.42 20.64 -18.28
CA LEU A 25 3.18 20.86 -19.71
C LEU A 25 2.80 19.58 -20.47
N PHE A 26 3.24 18.41 -20.00
CA PHE A 26 2.83 17.12 -20.53
C PHE A 26 1.53 16.62 -19.91
N LEU A 27 1.43 16.63 -18.59
CA LEU A 27 0.31 16.03 -17.86
C LEU A 27 -1.03 16.75 -18.10
N ALA A 28 -1.02 18.08 -18.22
CA ALA A 28 -2.25 18.84 -18.42
C ALA A 28 -2.89 18.53 -19.79
N PRO A 29 -2.21 18.63 -20.95
CA PRO A 29 -2.79 18.23 -22.23
C PRO A 29 -3.16 16.74 -22.25
N PHE A 30 -2.33 15.88 -21.68
CA PHE A 30 -2.60 14.43 -21.60
C PHE A 30 -3.88 14.15 -20.82
N PHE A 31 -4.10 14.86 -19.69
CA PHE A 31 -5.32 14.75 -18.91
C PHE A 31 -6.55 15.11 -19.77
N TYR A 32 -6.59 16.32 -20.33
CA TYR A 32 -7.76 16.76 -21.11
C TYR A 32 -8.03 15.89 -22.33
N LEU A 33 -6.98 15.45 -23.03
CA LEU A 33 -7.12 14.58 -24.19
C LEU A 33 -7.72 13.23 -23.81
N THR A 34 -7.13 12.53 -22.85
CA THR A 34 -7.53 11.16 -22.51
C THR A 34 -8.87 11.13 -21.75
N TYR A 35 -9.05 12.04 -20.79
CA TYR A 35 -10.28 12.18 -20.04
C TYR A 35 -11.46 12.63 -20.93
N GLY A 36 -11.20 13.62 -21.79
CA GLY A 36 -12.19 14.10 -22.78
C GLY A 36 -12.57 13.04 -23.79
N THR A 37 -11.59 12.24 -24.28
CA THR A 37 -11.86 11.11 -25.19
C THR A 37 -12.74 10.06 -24.55
N ALA A 38 -12.47 9.68 -23.27
CA ALA A 38 -13.31 8.72 -22.56
C ALA A 38 -14.75 9.23 -22.38
N ASN A 39 -14.92 10.50 -21.99
CA ASN A 39 -16.23 11.16 -21.92
C ASN A 39 -16.95 11.16 -23.28
N TRP A 40 -16.23 11.47 -24.35
CA TRP A 40 -16.81 11.47 -25.69
C TRP A 40 -17.26 10.07 -26.12
N LEU A 41 -16.42 9.05 -25.92
CA LEU A 41 -16.76 7.66 -26.24
C LEU A 41 -18.02 7.19 -25.48
N ALA A 42 -18.09 7.48 -24.18
CA ALA A 42 -19.26 7.14 -23.37
C ALA A 42 -20.52 7.87 -23.85
N SER A 43 -20.39 9.14 -24.26
CA SER A 43 -21.52 9.93 -24.78
C SER A 43 -22.10 9.43 -26.12
N GLN A 44 -21.36 8.58 -26.86
CA GLN A 44 -21.86 7.96 -28.10
C GLN A 44 -22.68 6.67 -27.84
N GLN A 45 -22.69 6.17 -26.60
CA GLN A 45 -23.45 4.99 -26.23
C GLN A 45 -24.92 5.36 -26.00
N GLY A 46 -25.86 4.55 -26.56
CA GLY A 46 -27.31 4.79 -26.40
C GLY A 46 -27.81 4.62 -24.96
N HIS A 47 -27.06 3.85 -24.12
CA HIS A 47 -27.37 3.65 -22.70
C HIS A 47 -26.07 3.48 -21.93
N VAL A 48 -25.85 4.31 -20.90
CA VAL A 48 -24.74 4.20 -19.96
C VAL A 48 -25.31 3.90 -18.59
N PRO A 49 -24.92 2.77 -17.93
CA PRO A 49 -25.46 2.40 -16.63
C PRO A 49 -25.01 3.34 -15.51
N ASN A 50 -25.73 3.30 -14.40
CA ASN A 50 -25.33 3.98 -13.16
C ASN A 50 -25.29 3.00 -11.99
N LEU A 51 -24.56 3.35 -10.95
CA LEU A 51 -24.39 2.57 -9.73
C LEU A 51 -24.62 3.43 -8.48
N ALA A 52 -25.78 4.10 -8.42
CA ALA A 52 -26.14 4.92 -7.28
C ALA A 52 -26.65 4.07 -6.10
N PHE A 53 -26.28 4.42 -4.87
CA PHE A 53 -26.90 3.87 -3.67
C PHE A 53 -28.23 4.58 -3.38
N GLY A 54 -29.24 3.85 -2.90
CA GLY A 54 -30.55 4.43 -2.59
C GLY A 54 -30.52 5.59 -1.57
N TRP A 55 -29.57 5.59 -0.64
CA TRP A 55 -29.41 6.65 0.35
C TRP A 55 -28.78 7.94 -0.22
N GLU A 56 -28.15 7.90 -1.39
CA GLU A 56 -27.50 9.08 -1.97
C GLU A 56 -28.49 10.19 -2.34
N SER A 57 -29.76 9.84 -2.53
CA SER A 57 -30.85 10.82 -2.71
C SER A 57 -31.05 11.73 -1.49
N GLN A 58 -30.54 11.33 -0.32
CA GLN A 58 -30.58 12.12 0.91
C GLN A 58 -29.35 13.03 1.10
N VAL A 59 -28.33 12.89 0.24
CA VAL A 59 -27.15 13.75 0.29
C VAL A 59 -27.53 15.16 -0.19
N PRO A 60 -27.34 16.20 0.62
CA PRO A 60 -27.69 17.55 0.21
C PRO A 60 -26.72 18.07 -0.85
N PHE A 61 -27.26 18.77 -1.85
CA PHE A 61 -26.42 19.58 -2.74
C PHE A 61 -25.92 20.81 -1.99
N ILE A 62 -24.60 21.00 -1.96
CA ILE A 62 -23.96 22.13 -1.30
C ILE A 62 -23.13 22.90 -2.34
N ALA A 63 -23.67 23.98 -2.87
CA ALA A 63 -23.03 24.74 -3.95
C ALA A 63 -21.59 25.18 -3.60
N TRP A 64 -21.33 25.59 -2.36
CA TRP A 64 -20.00 26.01 -1.90
C TRP A 64 -18.96 24.91 -1.88
N SER A 65 -19.36 23.65 -1.87
CA SER A 65 -18.41 22.53 -1.89
C SER A 65 -17.67 22.40 -3.24
N ILE A 66 -18.07 23.15 -4.26
CA ILE A 66 -17.32 23.30 -5.52
C ILE A 66 -15.94 23.93 -5.29
N VAL A 67 -15.77 24.77 -4.26
CA VAL A 67 -14.49 25.41 -3.94
C VAL A 67 -13.44 24.38 -3.48
N PRO A 68 -13.66 23.57 -2.44
CA PRO A 68 -12.75 22.47 -2.13
C PRO A 68 -12.63 21.48 -3.28
N TYR A 69 -13.71 21.14 -3.99
CA TYR A 69 -13.67 20.27 -5.16
C TYR A 69 -12.63 20.75 -6.19
N TRP A 70 -12.69 21.98 -6.63
CA TRP A 70 -11.78 22.56 -7.62
C TRP A 70 -10.37 22.73 -7.11
N SER A 71 -10.18 22.91 -5.81
CA SER A 71 -8.85 23.13 -5.23
C SER A 71 -7.88 21.97 -5.48
N VAL A 72 -8.38 20.76 -5.80
CA VAL A 72 -7.52 19.64 -6.16
C VAL A 72 -6.65 19.96 -7.38
N ASN A 73 -7.18 20.73 -8.35
CA ASN A 73 -6.43 21.12 -9.55
C ASN A 73 -5.24 22.05 -9.20
N LEU A 74 -5.47 22.99 -8.25
CA LEU A 74 -4.42 23.85 -7.75
C LEU A 74 -3.34 23.05 -7.02
N PHE A 75 -3.75 22.17 -6.10
CA PHE A 75 -2.82 21.35 -5.33
C PHE A 75 -2.12 20.29 -6.19
N TYR A 76 -2.74 19.81 -7.27
CA TYR A 76 -2.10 18.95 -8.27
C TYR A 76 -0.85 19.63 -8.86
N ALA A 77 -0.97 20.89 -9.26
CA ALA A 77 0.15 21.66 -9.78
C ALA A 77 1.18 21.96 -8.67
N ILE A 78 0.74 22.52 -7.53
CA ILE A 78 1.63 22.89 -6.41
C ILE A 78 2.47 21.70 -5.93
N ALA A 79 1.88 20.52 -5.84
CA ALA A 79 2.58 19.33 -5.35
C ALA A 79 3.80 18.94 -6.19
N LEU A 80 3.84 19.28 -7.49
CA LEU A 80 5.01 19.06 -8.34
C LEU A 80 6.19 19.98 -7.95
N PHE A 81 5.91 21.19 -7.44
CA PHE A 81 6.92 22.18 -7.12
C PHE A 81 7.48 22.09 -5.69
N VAL A 82 6.83 21.34 -4.80
CA VAL A 82 7.26 21.19 -3.40
C VAL A 82 8.18 19.99 -3.18
N ASN A 83 8.70 19.38 -4.21
CA ASN A 83 9.67 18.28 -4.13
C ASN A 83 11.09 18.81 -3.88
N ASP A 84 11.94 17.96 -3.29
CA ASP A 84 13.33 18.29 -2.95
C ASP A 84 14.31 17.95 -4.11
N SER A 85 13.92 17.07 -5.02
CA SER A 85 14.75 16.64 -6.15
C SER A 85 13.95 16.36 -7.42
N PRO A 86 14.57 16.43 -8.61
CA PRO A 86 13.93 16.07 -9.89
C PRO A 86 13.38 14.64 -9.90
N GLU A 87 14.05 13.68 -9.24
CA GLU A 87 13.62 12.28 -9.15
C GLU A 87 12.31 12.14 -8.36
N GLN A 88 12.12 12.97 -7.33
CA GLN A 88 10.87 13.02 -6.57
C GLN A 88 9.73 13.61 -7.42
N VAL A 89 10.02 14.62 -8.25
CA VAL A 89 9.06 15.17 -9.24
C VAL A 89 8.64 14.08 -10.22
N ASP A 90 9.60 13.35 -10.81
CA ASP A 90 9.33 12.25 -11.73
C ASP A 90 8.48 11.16 -11.09
N ARG A 91 8.75 10.84 -9.84
CA ARG A 91 8.01 9.84 -9.09
C ARG A 91 6.57 10.26 -8.85
N LEU A 92 6.33 11.52 -8.47
CA LEU A 92 4.99 12.08 -8.31
C LEU A 92 4.24 12.10 -9.64
N ALA A 93 4.90 12.54 -10.72
CA ALA A 93 4.32 12.57 -12.07
C ALA A 93 3.94 11.15 -12.55
N LYS A 94 4.78 10.14 -12.29
CA LYS A 94 4.46 8.73 -12.59
C LYS A 94 3.25 8.23 -11.81
N ARG A 95 3.05 8.66 -10.56
CA ARG A 95 1.84 8.35 -9.78
C ARG A 95 0.59 8.95 -10.43
N TYR A 96 0.64 10.23 -10.82
CA TYR A 96 -0.45 10.90 -11.53
C TYR A 96 -0.78 10.18 -12.84
N LEU A 97 0.26 9.89 -13.63
CA LEU A 97 0.10 9.20 -14.91
C LEU A 97 -0.50 7.81 -14.76
N THR A 98 -0.07 7.05 -13.73
CA THR A 98 -0.64 5.73 -13.43
C THR A 98 -2.12 5.83 -13.07
N ALA A 99 -2.49 6.76 -12.17
CA ALA A 99 -3.87 6.98 -11.80
C ALA A 99 -4.73 7.38 -13.02
N GLN A 100 -4.21 8.29 -13.84
CA GLN A 100 -4.87 8.74 -15.07
C GLN A 100 -5.10 7.60 -16.05
N ILE A 101 -4.05 6.84 -16.40
CA ILE A 101 -4.13 5.76 -17.39
C ILE A 101 -5.12 4.69 -16.93
N ILE A 102 -5.03 4.22 -15.69
CA ILE A 102 -5.91 3.17 -15.17
C ILE A 102 -7.36 3.68 -15.11
N ALA A 103 -7.59 4.91 -14.63
CA ALA A 103 -8.94 5.47 -14.59
C ALA A 103 -9.54 5.56 -15.98
N VAL A 104 -8.82 6.11 -16.97
CA VAL A 104 -9.29 6.23 -18.35
C VAL A 104 -9.58 4.86 -18.98
N LEU A 105 -8.73 3.86 -18.75
CA LEU A 105 -8.98 2.49 -19.21
C LEU A 105 -10.28 1.94 -18.61
N CYS A 106 -10.52 2.19 -17.31
CA CYS A 106 -11.77 1.79 -16.66
C CYS A 106 -13.00 2.54 -17.24
N PHE A 107 -12.89 3.84 -17.46
CA PHE A 107 -13.98 4.65 -18.05
C PHE A 107 -14.37 4.18 -19.45
N VAL A 108 -13.38 3.76 -20.24
CA VAL A 108 -13.63 3.24 -21.59
C VAL A 108 -14.20 1.81 -21.54
N ALA A 109 -13.67 0.96 -20.65
CA ALA A 109 -14.10 -0.44 -20.55
C ALA A 109 -15.45 -0.61 -19.85
N PHE A 110 -15.73 0.23 -18.84
CA PHE A 110 -16.91 0.18 -17.99
C PHE A 110 -17.48 1.59 -17.75
N PRO A 111 -18.03 2.25 -18.79
CA PRO A 111 -18.58 3.58 -18.65
C PRO A 111 -19.77 3.58 -17.69
N LEU A 112 -19.77 4.57 -16.79
CA LEU A 112 -20.86 4.79 -15.83
C LEU A 112 -21.29 6.25 -15.90
N THR A 113 -22.57 6.54 -15.61
CA THR A 113 -23.09 7.91 -15.59
C THR A 113 -23.53 8.35 -14.21
N ALA A 114 -23.28 9.63 -13.90
CA ALA A 114 -23.90 10.28 -12.74
C ALA A 114 -25.37 10.56 -13.05
N THR A 115 -26.23 10.33 -12.06
CA THR A 115 -27.70 10.50 -12.19
C THR A 115 -28.24 11.71 -11.46
N PHE A 116 -27.41 12.45 -10.78
CA PHE A 116 -27.82 13.62 -10.02
C PHE A 116 -28.26 14.78 -10.92
N VAL A 117 -29.38 15.38 -10.58
CA VAL A 117 -29.82 16.65 -11.17
C VAL A 117 -29.31 17.79 -10.32
N LYS A 118 -28.35 18.56 -10.84
CA LYS A 118 -27.78 19.71 -10.14
C LYS A 118 -28.77 20.88 -10.15
N PRO A 119 -29.08 21.48 -8.97
CA PRO A 119 -29.87 22.70 -8.92
C PRO A 119 -29.19 23.87 -9.64
N ALA A 120 -29.97 24.77 -10.22
CA ALA A 120 -29.45 26.01 -10.77
C ALA A 120 -28.75 26.82 -9.66
N THR A 121 -27.53 27.27 -9.94
CA THR A 121 -26.66 27.90 -8.96
C THR A 121 -26.18 29.24 -9.49
N ALA A 122 -26.22 30.29 -8.66
CA ALA A 122 -25.79 31.65 -9.00
C ALA A 122 -24.48 32.05 -8.31
N GLY A 123 -23.92 33.19 -8.70
CA GLY A 123 -22.70 33.76 -8.11
C GLY A 123 -21.44 32.96 -8.44
N LEU A 124 -20.43 33.03 -7.57
CA LEU A 124 -19.14 32.35 -7.77
C LEU A 124 -19.30 30.82 -7.91
N PRO A 125 -20.06 30.11 -7.07
CA PRO A 125 -20.28 28.70 -7.27
C PRO A 125 -20.93 28.37 -8.63
N GLY A 126 -21.93 29.14 -9.05
CA GLY A 126 -22.56 28.97 -10.36
C GLY A 126 -21.57 29.09 -11.51
N PHE A 127 -20.77 30.14 -11.52
CA PHE A 127 -19.69 30.31 -12.50
C PHE A 127 -18.72 29.11 -12.53
N MET A 128 -18.31 28.61 -11.35
CA MET A 128 -17.41 27.45 -11.27
C MET A 128 -18.07 26.17 -11.82
N PHE A 129 -19.36 25.95 -11.56
CA PHE A 129 -20.11 24.82 -12.14
C PHE A 129 -20.27 24.95 -13.65
N ASP A 130 -20.51 26.14 -14.19
CA ASP A 130 -20.61 26.38 -15.62
C ASP A 130 -19.30 26.08 -16.36
N VAL A 131 -18.17 26.54 -15.80
CA VAL A 131 -16.84 26.24 -16.33
C VAL A 131 -16.58 24.74 -16.27
N LEU A 132 -16.89 24.08 -15.13
CA LEU A 132 -16.70 22.64 -15.00
C LEU A 132 -17.54 21.86 -16.03
N GLY A 133 -18.81 22.19 -16.17
CA GLY A 133 -19.73 21.55 -17.11
C GLY A 133 -19.34 21.72 -18.58
N GLY A 134 -18.49 22.71 -18.89
CA GLY A 134 -17.96 22.92 -20.23
C GLY A 134 -17.04 21.82 -20.72
N PHE A 135 -16.37 21.10 -19.81
CA PHE A 135 -15.44 20.00 -20.17
C PHE A 135 -15.73 18.68 -19.47
N ASP A 136 -16.36 18.69 -18.31
CA ASP A 136 -16.63 17.48 -17.51
C ASP A 136 -18.08 17.02 -17.71
N LYS A 137 -18.25 16.01 -18.54
CA LYS A 137 -19.51 15.33 -18.75
C LYS A 137 -19.71 14.23 -17.69
N PRO A 138 -20.95 13.77 -17.43
CA PRO A 138 -21.25 12.89 -16.30
C PRO A 138 -20.86 11.42 -16.50
N PHE A 139 -19.92 11.07 -17.36
CA PHE A 139 -19.65 9.67 -17.74
C PHE A 139 -18.40 9.06 -17.13
N ASN A 140 -17.44 9.85 -16.68
CA ASN A 140 -16.17 9.36 -16.12
C ASN A 140 -16.30 9.15 -14.59
N GLN A 141 -16.99 8.09 -14.16
CA GLN A 141 -17.37 7.90 -12.77
C GLN A 141 -16.38 7.02 -11.99
N ALA A 142 -16.38 5.72 -12.18
CA ALA A 142 -15.55 4.78 -11.40
C ALA A 142 -14.34 4.26 -12.20
N PRO A 143 -13.15 4.25 -11.57
CA PRO A 143 -12.79 4.78 -10.25
C PRO A 143 -12.72 6.31 -10.24
N SER A 144 -13.16 7.00 -9.19
CA SER A 144 -13.04 8.46 -9.10
C SER A 144 -11.59 8.89 -9.20
N LEU A 145 -11.22 9.49 -10.33
CA LEU A 145 -9.87 10.04 -10.53
C LEU A 145 -9.61 11.21 -9.56
N HIS A 146 -10.65 11.97 -9.22
CA HIS A 146 -10.58 13.04 -8.23
C HIS A 146 -10.12 12.52 -6.86
N ILE A 147 -10.70 11.42 -6.38
CA ILE A 147 -10.31 10.78 -5.11
C ILE A 147 -8.91 10.15 -5.21
N ALA A 148 -8.56 9.53 -6.34
CA ALA A 148 -7.23 8.96 -6.54
C ALA A 148 -6.14 10.04 -6.48
N LEU A 149 -6.34 11.16 -7.17
CA LEU A 149 -5.43 12.32 -7.14
C LEU A 149 -5.38 12.96 -5.76
N LEU A 150 -6.53 13.10 -5.08
CA LEU A 150 -6.58 13.61 -3.71
C LEU A 150 -5.67 12.82 -2.76
N ILE A 151 -5.70 11.50 -2.81
CA ILE A 151 -4.87 10.64 -1.95
C ILE A 151 -3.38 10.82 -2.27
N ILE A 152 -3.01 10.90 -3.55
CA ILE A 152 -1.62 11.12 -3.97
C ILE A 152 -1.13 12.49 -3.51
N ILE A 153 -1.92 13.54 -3.71
CA ILE A 153 -1.62 14.92 -3.32
C ILE A 153 -1.55 15.04 -1.80
N TRP A 154 -2.51 14.44 -1.09
CA TRP A 154 -2.53 14.42 0.37
C TRP A 154 -1.26 13.80 0.94
N ASP A 155 -0.81 12.64 0.43
CA ASP A 155 0.43 12.00 0.88
C ASP A 155 1.65 12.86 0.59
N GLN A 156 1.70 13.55 -0.54
CA GLN A 156 2.80 14.44 -0.90
C GLN A 156 2.84 15.68 -0.01
N MET A 157 1.71 16.39 0.12
CA MET A 157 1.65 17.68 0.78
C MET A 157 1.81 17.60 2.31
N ARG A 158 1.20 16.58 2.97
CA ARG A 158 1.28 16.42 4.44
C ARG A 158 2.71 16.28 4.96
N ARG A 159 3.67 15.97 4.11
CA ARG A 159 5.06 15.71 4.51
C ARG A 159 5.93 16.98 4.51
N VAL A 160 5.52 17.98 3.74
CA VAL A 160 6.23 19.25 3.63
C VAL A 160 5.65 20.31 4.55
N MET A 161 4.60 19.99 5.29
CA MET A 161 3.88 20.89 6.19
C MET A 161 4.24 20.60 7.66
N GLY A 162 4.44 21.66 8.44
CA GLY A 162 4.53 21.58 9.90
C GLY A 162 3.20 21.14 10.53
N ASP A 163 3.23 20.69 11.78
CA ASP A 163 2.10 20.00 12.45
C ASP A 163 0.77 20.75 12.41
N THR A 164 0.78 22.05 12.69
CA THR A 164 -0.45 22.88 12.69
C THR A 164 -1.06 22.99 11.29
N ILE A 165 -0.23 23.29 10.28
CA ILE A 165 -0.68 23.41 8.89
C ILE A 165 -1.14 22.04 8.37
N ARG A 166 -0.47 20.97 8.78
CA ARG A 166 -0.81 19.60 8.41
C ARG A 166 -2.20 19.20 8.94
N MET A 167 -2.61 19.66 10.13
CA MET A 167 -3.97 19.44 10.64
C MET A 167 -5.01 20.15 9.77
N VAL A 168 -4.79 21.42 9.42
CA VAL A 168 -5.66 22.17 8.50
C VAL A 168 -5.73 21.46 7.14
N TRP A 169 -4.60 20.96 6.65
CA TRP A 169 -4.51 20.20 5.40
C TRP A 169 -5.35 18.93 5.44
N HIS A 170 -5.34 18.19 6.56
CA HIS A 170 -6.17 16.99 6.72
C HIS A 170 -7.65 17.32 6.64
N VAL A 171 -8.09 18.40 7.33
CA VAL A 171 -9.48 18.87 7.27
C VAL A 171 -9.85 19.29 5.86
N TRP A 172 -8.97 20.03 5.17
CA TRP A 172 -9.22 20.46 3.79
C TRP A 172 -9.35 19.27 2.84
N CYS A 173 -8.49 18.28 2.94
CA CYS A 173 -8.59 17.05 2.15
C CYS A 173 -9.87 16.26 2.43
N LEU A 174 -10.36 16.25 3.68
CA LEU A 174 -11.65 15.67 4.02
C LEU A 174 -12.79 16.43 3.31
N LEU A 175 -12.74 17.77 3.31
CA LEU A 175 -13.72 18.59 2.59
C LEU A 175 -13.68 18.33 1.08
N ILE A 176 -12.48 18.20 0.48
CA ILE A 176 -12.35 17.80 -0.93
C ILE A 176 -12.99 16.43 -1.14
N GLY A 177 -12.71 15.44 -0.28
CA GLY A 177 -13.28 14.10 -0.40
C GLY A 177 -14.81 14.07 -0.29
N LEU A 178 -15.38 14.86 0.62
CA LEU A 178 -16.83 14.99 0.78
C LEU A 178 -17.48 15.77 -0.36
N SER A 179 -16.75 16.72 -0.94
CA SER A 179 -17.27 17.58 -2.02
C SER A 179 -17.65 16.80 -3.27
N VAL A 180 -17.05 15.63 -3.54
CA VAL A 180 -17.40 14.82 -4.71
C VAL A 180 -18.87 14.39 -4.69
N LEU A 181 -19.44 14.16 -3.49
CA LEU A 181 -20.84 13.82 -3.30
C LEU A 181 -21.72 15.07 -3.25
N THR A 182 -21.32 16.09 -2.48
CA THR A 182 -22.15 17.28 -2.25
C THR A 182 -22.20 18.26 -3.42
N THR A 183 -21.30 18.10 -4.42
CA THR A 183 -21.37 18.78 -5.72
C THR A 183 -22.09 17.96 -6.78
N TYR A 184 -22.55 16.76 -6.44
CA TYR A 184 -23.21 15.83 -7.36
C TYR A 184 -22.33 15.46 -8.58
N GLN A 185 -21.02 15.33 -8.38
CA GLN A 185 -20.07 14.95 -9.44
C GLN A 185 -19.86 13.44 -9.50
N HIS A 186 -19.88 12.76 -8.34
CA HIS A 186 -19.65 11.33 -8.23
C HIS A 186 -20.68 10.64 -7.36
N HIS A 187 -20.94 9.36 -7.65
CA HIS A 187 -21.62 8.46 -6.76
C HIS A 187 -20.69 7.90 -5.68
N ALA A 188 -21.24 7.48 -4.54
CA ALA A 188 -20.44 6.97 -3.43
C ALA A 188 -19.65 5.69 -3.79
N VAL A 189 -20.11 4.91 -4.76
CA VAL A 189 -19.42 3.72 -5.27
C VAL A 189 -18.06 4.06 -5.91
N ASP A 190 -17.88 5.27 -6.43
CA ASP A 190 -16.65 5.69 -7.11
C ASP A 190 -15.50 5.95 -6.13
N ILE A 191 -15.85 6.29 -4.87
CA ILE A 191 -14.90 6.68 -3.83
C ILE A 191 -13.95 5.53 -3.43
N PRO A 192 -14.44 4.32 -3.06
CA PRO A 192 -13.56 3.21 -2.71
C PRO A 192 -12.65 2.78 -3.86
N ALA A 193 -13.17 2.75 -5.07
CA ALA A 193 -12.38 2.41 -6.27
C ALA A 193 -11.30 3.47 -6.54
N GLY A 194 -11.64 4.76 -6.41
CA GLY A 194 -10.67 5.86 -6.51
C GLY A 194 -9.61 5.82 -5.41
N ALA A 195 -10.02 5.48 -4.18
CA ALA A 195 -9.08 5.33 -3.06
C ALA A 195 -8.08 4.18 -3.30
N LEU A 196 -8.55 3.03 -3.77
CA LEU A 196 -7.69 1.91 -4.14
C LEU A 196 -6.71 2.29 -5.24
N LEU A 197 -7.17 3.02 -6.26
CA LEU A 197 -6.32 3.50 -7.36
C LEU A 197 -5.24 4.45 -6.88
N GLY A 198 -5.57 5.43 -6.04
CA GLY A 198 -4.61 6.35 -5.45
C GLY A 198 -3.55 5.64 -4.60
N LEU A 199 -3.99 4.70 -3.75
CA LEU A 199 -3.09 3.87 -2.94
C LEU A 199 -2.22 2.95 -3.81
N PHE A 200 -2.76 2.40 -4.90
CA PHE A 200 -2.00 1.57 -5.85
C PHE A 200 -0.90 2.38 -6.54
N ALA A 201 -1.19 3.61 -6.98
CA ALA A 201 -0.19 4.48 -7.57
C ALA A 201 0.93 4.84 -6.57
N LEU A 202 0.60 5.07 -5.29
CA LEU A 202 1.56 5.27 -4.21
C LEU A 202 2.40 4.02 -3.93
N TRP A 203 1.80 2.84 -4.02
CA TRP A 203 2.48 1.56 -3.85
C TRP A 203 3.42 1.26 -5.02
N LEU A 204 2.97 1.48 -6.25
CA LEU A 204 3.77 1.21 -7.44
C LEU A 204 5.01 2.10 -7.54
N PHE A 205 4.91 3.35 -7.08
CA PHE A 205 6.03 4.30 -7.02
C PHE A 205 6.22 4.80 -5.58
N PRO A 206 6.82 3.98 -4.69
CA PRO A 206 7.03 4.37 -3.30
C PRO A 206 7.94 5.59 -3.19
N ARG A 207 7.85 6.31 -2.08
CA ARG A 207 8.67 7.52 -1.87
C ARG A 207 10.16 7.21 -1.79
N SER A 208 10.50 6.14 -1.09
CA SER A 208 11.88 5.64 -0.92
C SER A 208 12.02 4.26 -1.55
N GLY A 209 13.18 4.01 -2.11
CA GLY A 209 13.48 2.75 -2.77
C GLY A 209 12.90 2.62 -4.20
N PRO A 210 13.18 1.52 -4.87
CA PRO A 210 12.67 1.21 -6.19
C PRO A 210 11.18 0.83 -6.16
N SER A 211 10.55 0.79 -7.34
CA SER A 211 9.24 0.16 -7.49
C SER A 211 9.29 -1.30 -7.04
N PRO A 212 8.25 -1.83 -6.39
CA PRO A 212 8.19 -3.26 -6.07
C PRO A 212 8.30 -4.18 -7.29
N LEU A 213 8.06 -3.65 -8.47
CA LEU A 213 8.12 -4.38 -9.74
C LEU A 213 9.39 -4.07 -10.56
N ALA A 214 10.31 -3.23 -10.05
CA ALA A 214 11.49 -2.80 -10.82
C ALA A 214 12.42 -3.95 -11.19
N GLU A 215 12.54 -4.94 -10.32
CA GLU A 215 13.41 -6.11 -10.50
C GLU A 215 12.59 -7.40 -10.66
N PHE A 216 11.36 -7.28 -11.15
CA PHE A 216 10.49 -8.43 -11.34
C PHE A 216 11.13 -9.44 -12.29
N ARG A 217 11.30 -10.68 -11.80
CA ARG A 217 11.73 -11.82 -12.60
C ARG A 217 10.90 -13.02 -12.18
N PHE A 218 10.31 -13.72 -13.15
CA PHE A 218 9.52 -14.90 -12.83
C PHE A 218 10.34 -15.88 -11.99
N THR A 219 9.70 -16.34 -10.90
CA THR A 219 10.34 -17.31 -10.01
C THR A 219 10.62 -18.63 -10.72
N SER A 220 11.77 -19.20 -10.45
CA SER A 220 12.10 -20.58 -10.85
C SER A 220 11.66 -21.63 -9.82
N ASP A 221 11.23 -21.20 -8.62
CA ASP A 221 10.72 -22.09 -7.59
C ASP A 221 9.27 -22.53 -7.91
N PRO A 222 9.03 -23.82 -8.23
CA PRO A 222 7.70 -24.32 -8.55
C PRO A 222 6.71 -24.17 -7.38
N LYS A 223 7.21 -24.23 -6.14
CA LYS A 223 6.39 -24.08 -4.94
C LYS A 223 5.89 -22.63 -4.82
N ALA A 224 6.79 -21.66 -4.96
CA ALA A 224 6.43 -20.24 -4.97
C ALA A 224 5.43 -19.93 -6.09
N GLY A 225 5.70 -20.40 -7.32
CA GLY A 225 4.79 -20.25 -8.45
C GLY A 225 3.38 -20.78 -8.17
N ARG A 226 3.29 -21.99 -7.59
CA ARG A 226 1.99 -22.59 -7.22
C ARG A 226 1.25 -21.77 -6.16
N ILE A 227 1.94 -21.26 -5.17
CA ILE A 227 1.33 -20.37 -4.16
C ILE A 227 0.84 -19.08 -4.82
N GLY A 228 1.64 -18.52 -5.73
CA GLY A 228 1.23 -17.35 -6.54
C GLY A 228 -0.08 -17.59 -7.30
N PHE A 229 -0.24 -18.77 -7.90
CA PHE A 229 -1.49 -19.15 -8.58
C PHE A 229 -2.68 -19.26 -7.64
N TYR A 230 -2.52 -19.74 -6.41
CA TYR A 230 -3.62 -19.76 -5.43
C TYR A 230 -4.06 -18.35 -5.05
N TYR A 231 -3.12 -17.43 -4.84
CA TYR A 231 -3.46 -16.02 -4.59
C TYR A 231 -4.08 -15.36 -5.80
N LEU A 232 -3.60 -15.65 -7.01
CA LEU A 232 -4.20 -15.14 -8.24
C LEU A 232 -5.63 -15.65 -8.43
N ALA A 233 -5.88 -16.94 -8.19
CA ALA A 233 -7.22 -17.51 -8.25
C ALA A 233 -8.16 -16.83 -7.24
N GLY A 234 -7.69 -16.59 -6.02
CA GLY A 234 -8.43 -15.81 -5.03
C GLY A 234 -8.70 -14.36 -5.48
N ALA A 235 -7.72 -13.70 -6.09
CA ALA A 235 -7.89 -12.36 -6.66
C ALA A 235 -8.94 -12.33 -7.76
N ILE A 236 -8.91 -13.29 -8.68
CA ILE A 236 -9.90 -13.43 -9.76
C ILE A 236 -11.29 -13.70 -9.18
N LEU A 237 -11.41 -14.58 -8.18
CA LEU A 237 -12.68 -14.85 -7.51
C LEU A 237 -13.29 -13.56 -6.94
N PHE A 238 -12.52 -12.77 -6.17
CA PHE A 238 -13.01 -11.52 -5.61
C PHE A 238 -13.32 -10.47 -6.70
N LEU A 239 -12.56 -10.45 -7.79
CA LEU A 239 -12.85 -9.58 -8.93
C LEU A 239 -14.16 -9.96 -9.61
N VAL A 240 -14.43 -11.25 -9.82
CA VAL A 240 -15.69 -11.75 -10.37
C VAL A 240 -16.85 -11.42 -9.44
N LEU A 241 -16.67 -11.60 -8.12
CA LEU A 241 -17.66 -11.19 -7.11
C LEU A 241 -17.94 -9.69 -7.14
N ALA A 242 -16.90 -8.86 -7.34
CA ALA A 242 -17.08 -7.42 -7.51
C ALA A 242 -17.91 -7.11 -8.76
N ILE A 243 -17.48 -7.59 -9.93
CA ILE A 243 -18.11 -7.28 -11.22
C ILE A 243 -19.56 -7.79 -11.23
N HIS A 244 -19.77 -9.06 -10.88
CA HIS A 244 -21.14 -9.62 -10.85
C HIS A 244 -21.98 -8.97 -9.75
N GLY A 245 -21.42 -8.76 -8.56
CA GLY A 245 -22.12 -8.13 -7.46
C GLY A 245 -22.54 -6.69 -7.74
N LEU A 246 -21.78 -5.92 -8.52
CA LEU A 246 -22.13 -4.56 -8.92
C LEU A 246 -23.40 -4.49 -9.78
N THR A 247 -23.80 -5.57 -10.43
CA THR A 247 -25.10 -5.65 -11.12
C THR A 247 -26.29 -5.76 -10.16
N VAL A 248 -26.02 -6.08 -8.89
CA VAL A 248 -27.02 -6.27 -7.83
C VAL A 248 -26.98 -5.15 -6.80
N THR A 249 -25.77 -4.75 -6.39
CA THR A 249 -25.57 -3.73 -5.35
C THR A 249 -24.25 -3.02 -5.47
N GLY A 250 -24.23 -1.70 -5.29
CA GLY A 250 -22.99 -0.89 -5.26
C GLY A 250 -22.00 -1.32 -4.17
N TYR A 251 -22.46 -1.97 -3.09
CA TYR A 251 -21.56 -2.48 -2.04
C TYR A 251 -20.55 -3.53 -2.52
N ALA A 252 -20.81 -4.16 -3.65
CA ALA A 252 -19.87 -5.12 -4.24
C ALA A 252 -18.53 -4.49 -4.65
N VAL A 253 -18.44 -3.17 -4.77
CA VAL A 253 -17.17 -2.45 -4.99
C VAL A 253 -16.12 -2.77 -3.93
N PHE A 254 -16.52 -3.08 -2.71
CA PHE A 254 -15.58 -3.41 -1.63
C PHE A 254 -14.84 -4.74 -1.87
N TRP A 255 -15.33 -5.63 -2.73
CA TRP A 255 -14.60 -6.83 -3.15
C TRP A 255 -13.36 -6.53 -4.01
N LEU A 256 -13.27 -5.34 -4.60
CA LEU A 256 -12.06 -4.89 -5.31
C LEU A 256 -10.85 -4.79 -4.36
N TRP A 257 -11.08 -4.53 -3.08
CA TRP A 257 -9.98 -4.41 -2.12
C TRP A 257 -9.26 -5.75 -1.87
N PRO A 258 -9.93 -6.84 -1.44
CA PRO A 258 -9.26 -8.14 -1.34
C PRO A 258 -8.77 -8.64 -2.70
N ALA A 259 -9.44 -8.37 -3.81
CA ALA A 259 -8.95 -8.70 -5.15
C ALA A 259 -7.59 -8.06 -5.42
N THR A 260 -7.46 -6.74 -5.20
CA THR A 260 -6.20 -6.01 -5.38
C THR A 260 -5.12 -6.51 -4.42
N ALA A 261 -5.46 -6.75 -3.14
CA ALA A 261 -4.51 -7.24 -2.15
C ALA A 261 -3.93 -8.60 -2.55
N LEU A 262 -4.78 -9.54 -2.96
CA LEU A 262 -4.34 -10.88 -3.37
C LEU A 262 -3.58 -10.87 -4.70
N ALA A 263 -3.94 -10.00 -5.65
CA ALA A 263 -3.19 -9.82 -6.89
C ALA A 263 -1.77 -9.32 -6.61
N ILE A 264 -1.59 -8.35 -5.71
CA ILE A 264 -0.27 -7.87 -5.29
C ILE A 264 0.53 -9.00 -4.61
N VAL A 265 -0.12 -9.79 -3.74
CA VAL A 265 0.55 -10.94 -3.08
C VAL A 265 0.96 -11.99 -4.11
N ALA A 266 0.10 -12.29 -5.09
CA ALA A 266 0.43 -13.20 -6.19
C ALA A 266 1.67 -12.73 -6.97
N LEU A 267 1.78 -11.42 -7.29
CA LEU A 267 2.96 -10.83 -7.92
C LEU A 267 4.24 -11.06 -7.09
N GLY A 268 4.13 -10.98 -5.76
CA GLY A 268 5.23 -11.29 -4.85
C GLY A 268 5.77 -12.70 -5.05
N TYR A 269 4.87 -13.69 -5.10
CA TYR A 269 5.23 -15.10 -5.29
C TYR A 269 5.64 -15.42 -6.73
N PHE A 270 5.13 -14.71 -7.72
CA PHE A 270 5.56 -14.88 -9.11
C PHE A 270 6.94 -14.30 -9.41
N GLY A 271 7.49 -13.42 -8.54
CA GLY A 271 8.83 -12.95 -8.78
C GLY A 271 9.18 -11.56 -8.24
N ALA A 272 8.18 -10.75 -7.80
CA ALA A 272 8.49 -9.46 -7.17
C ALA A 272 9.06 -9.60 -5.74
N GLY A 273 8.93 -10.79 -5.14
CA GLY A 273 9.49 -11.08 -3.83
C GLY A 273 8.84 -10.32 -2.67
N ALA A 274 9.54 -10.28 -1.54
CA ALA A 274 9.05 -9.64 -0.30
C ALA A 274 8.91 -8.12 -0.41
N GLY A 275 9.52 -7.50 -1.42
CA GLY A 275 9.47 -6.05 -1.68
C GLY A 275 8.05 -5.50 -1.86
N ILE A 276 7.08 -6.35 -2.26
CA ILE A 276 5.66 -5.98 -2.38
C ILE A 276 5.07 -5.44 -1.06
N PHE A 277 5.58 -5.89 0.07
CA PHE A 277 5.12 -5.48 1.39
C PHE A 277 5.69 -4.13 1.84
N GLN A 278 6.73 -3.61 1.16
CA GLN A 278 7.38 -2.32 1.44
C GLN A 278 7.72 -2.13 2.91
N LYS A 279 8.22 -3.20 3.55
CA LYS A 279 8.65 -3.19 4.92
C LYS A 279 10.11 -2.76 5.00
N GLN A 280 10.37 -1.70 5.76
CA GLN A 280 11.69 -1.11 5.93
C GLN A 280 12.54 -1.94 6.92
N THR A 281 13.82 -1.61 7.05
CA THR A 281 14.74 -2.29 7.96
C THR A 281 14.32 -2.17 9.42
N ASP A 282 13.68 -1.07 9.80
CA ASP A 282 13.11 -0.81 11.14
C ASP A 282 11.73 -1.45 11.36
N GLY A 283 11.25 -2.27 10.43
CA GLY A 283 9.93 -2.91 10.46
C GLY A 283 8.76 -2.01 10.06
N SER A 284 8.96 -0.71 9.87
CA SER A 284 7.91 0.18 9.40
C SER A 284 7.46 -0.19 7.97
N VAL A 285 6.19 0.10 7.64
CA VAL A 285 5.63 -0.16 6.31
C VAL A 285 5.07 1.11 5.71
N SER A 286 5.13 1.23 4.38
CA SER A 286 4.52 2.36 3.69
C SER A 286 3.02 2.46 3.95
N LEU A 287 2.48 3.69 3.88
CA LEU A 287 1.03 3.91 4.00
C LEU A 287 0.25 3.09 2.96
N ALA A 288 0.72 3.09 1.72
CA ALA A 288 0.08 2.37 0.62
C ALA A 288 0.03 0.86 0.89
N SER A 289 1.18 0.25 1.23
CA SER A 289 1.24 -1.17 1.57
C SER A 289 0.38 -1.49 2.79
N ARG A 290 0.34 -0.59 3.80
CA ARG A 290 -0.48 -0.80 5.01
C ARG A 290 -1.95 -0.95 4.67
N TRP A 291 -2.49 -0.10 3.80
CA TRP A 291 -3.91 -0.09 3.45
C TRP A 291 -4.25 -1.08 2.34
N LEU A 292 -3.50 -1.11 1.22
CA LEU A 292 -3.80 -2.03 0.13
C LEU A 292 -3.79 -3.50 0.57
N LEU A 293 -2.80 -3.88 1.37
CA LEU A 293 -2.63 -5.26 1.83
C LEU A 293 -3.34 -5.55 3.16
N TRP A 294 -4.19 -4.63 3.64
CA TRP A 294 -4.91 -4.83 4.89
C TRP A 294 -5.79 -6.10 4.91
N PRO A 295 -6.58 -6.42 3.85
CA PRO A 295 -7.39 -7.64 3.84
C PRO A 295 -6.53 -8.90 3.99
N TYR A 296 -5.43 -8.99 3.23
CA TYR A 296 -4.50 -10.11 3.33
C TYR A 296 -3.88 -10.20 4.74
N ARG A 297 -3.37 -9.09 5.27
CA ARG A 297 -2.76 -9.04 6.61
C ARG A 297 -3.74 -9.37 7.73
N PHE A 298 -5.01 -9.01 7.58
CA PHE A 298 -6.04 -9.37 8.54
C PHE A 298 -6.17 -10.88 8.66
N PHE A 299 -6.30 -11.59 7.53
CA PHE A 299 -6.38 -13.04 7.53
C PHE A 299 -5.07 -13.71 7.94
N ALA A 300 -3.92 -13.16 7.58
CA ALA A 300 -2.62 -13.64 8.07
C ALA A 300 -2.52 -13.58 9.60
N ARG A 301 -2.99 -12.48 10.22
CA ARG A 301 -3.04 -12.35 11.69
C ARG A 301 -4.02 -13.35 12.33
N LEU A 302 -5.18 -13.57 11.72
CA LEU A 302 -6.12 -14.59 12.20
C LEU A 302 -5.50 -15.98 12.13
N ASN A 303 -4.81 -16.31 11.05
CA ASN A 303 -4.08 -17.56 10.87
C ASN A 303 -3.02 -17.75 11.97
N VAL A 304 -2.19 -16.72 12.22
CA VAL A 304 -1.21 -16.76 13.33
C VAL A 304 -1.91 -17.03 14.67
N ARG A 305 -2.97 -16.27 14.98
CA ARG A 305 -3.72 -16.47 16.25
C ARG A 305 -4.29 -17.86 16.38
N PHE A 306 -4.80 -18.43 15.30
CA PHE A 306 -5.36 -19.77 15.30
C PHE A 306 -4.31 -20.85 15.60
N TRP A 307 -3.19 -20.82 14.88
CA TRP A 307 -2.15 -21.85 15.02
C TRP A 307 -1.32 -21.71 16.29
N THR A 308 -1.13 -20.48 16.80
CA THR A 308 -0.32 -20.24 18.00
C THR A 308 -1.12 -20.16 19.30
N ARG A 309 -2.45 -20.41 19.26
CA ARG A 309 -3.33 -20.25 20.45
C ARG A 309 -2.98 -21.13 21.65
N LYS A 310 -2.32 -22.26 21.41
CA LYS A 310 -1.92 -23.24 22.44
C LYS A 310 -0.42 -23.20 22.73
N LEU A 311 0.33 -22.34 22.07
CA LEU A 311 1.77 -22.21 22.24
C LEU A 311 2.10 -21.02 23.15
N PRO A 312 3.21 -21.07 23.90
CA PRO A 312 3.76 -19.87 24.53
C PRO A 312 4.14 -18.87 23.44
N PRO A 313 4.26 -17.57 23.75
CA PRO A 313 4.64 -16.56 22.76
C PRO A 313 6.03 -16.80 22.17
N HIS A 314 6.94 -17.33 22.95
CA HIS A 314 8.34 -17.64 22.58
C HIS A 314 8.93 -18.66 23.58
N VAL A 315 10.05 -19.27 23.20
CA VAL A 315 10.87 -20.14 24.06
C VAL A 315 12.32 -19.67 23.99
N GLU A 316 13.03 -19.74 25.12
CA GLU A 316 14.46 -19.47 25.15
C GLU A 316 15.23 -20.65 24.58
N LEU A 317 16.16 -20.37 23.67
CA LEU A 317 17.06 -21.36 23.07
C LEU A 317 18.35 -21.45 23.88
N ALA A 318 19.11 -20.37 23.94
CA ALA A 318 20.36 -20.21 24.68
C ALA A 318 20.69 -18.71 24.84
N ASP A 319 21.41 -18.35 25.90
CA ASP A 319 22.09 -17.07 26.09
C ASP A 319 21.20 -15.83 25.85
N GLY A 320 19.94 -15.87 26.26
CA GLY A 320 19.00 -14.78 26.09
C GLY A 320 18.44 -14.65 24.66
N VAL A 321 18.66 -15.64 23.79
CA VAL A 321 18.04 -15.69 22.45
C VAL A 321 16.77 -16.54 22.50
N PHE A 322 15.67 -15.95 22.05
CA PHE A 322 14.34 -16.54 22.04
C PHE A 322 13.85 -16.78 20.62
N LEU A 323 13.17 -17.89 20.41
CA LEU A 323 12.45 -18.20 19.18
C LEU A 323 10.94 -18.09 19.46
N GLY A 324 10.21 -17.40 18.60
CA GLY A 324 8.79 -17.17 18.79
C GLY A 324 7.98 -16.93 17.54
N HIS A 325 6.66 -16.87 17.73
CA HIS A 325 5.76 -16.34 16.71
C HIS A 325 5.83 -14.79 16.67
N PHE A 326 5.19 -14.17 15.68
CA PHE A 326 5.15 -12.73 15.57
C PHE A 326 4.55 -12.09 16.85
N PRO A 327 5.25 -11.14 17.50
CA PRO A 327 4.89 -10.67 18.83
C PRO A 327 3.59 -9.85 18.82
N ARG A 328 2.87 -9.91 19.95
CA ARG A 328 1.67 -9.10 20.21
C ARG A 328 2.04 -7.75 20.81
N ALA A 329 1.08 -6.84 20.94
CA ALA A 329 1.32 -5.43 21.21
C ALA A 329 2.25 -5.09 22.40
N ALA A 330 2.22 -5.88 23.49
CA ALA A 330 3.02 -5.60 24.68
C ALA A 330 4.35 -6.40 24.75
N GLU A 331 4.50 -7.45 23.95
CA GLU A 331 5.62 -8.40 24.05
C GLU A 331 6.98 -7.85 23.60
N PRO A 332 7.08 -6.95 22.57
CA PRO A 332 8.39 -6.47 22.12
C PRO A 332 9.21 -5.73 23.18
N SER A 333 8.56 -5.07 24.13
CA SER A 333 9.24 -4.26 25.16
C SER A 333 10.10 -5.08 26.14
N SER A 334 9.93 -6.41 26.18
CA SER A 334 10.75 -7.30 27.00
C SER A 334 12.07 -7.72 26.32
N PHE A 335 12.28 -7.33 25.05
CA PHE A 335 13.47 -7.66 24.28
C PHE A 335 14.30 -6.42 23.98
N ALA A 336 15.62 -6.57 23.97
CA ALA A 336 16.53 -5.54 23.48
C ALA A 336 16.41 -5.39 21.95
N ALA A 337 16.24 -6.50 21.24
CA ALA A 337 16.02 -6.50 19.79
C ALA A 337 15.05 -7.58 19.33
N VAL A 338 14.38 -7.33 18.18
CA VAL A 338 13.55 -8.29 17.47
C VAL A 338 14.10 -8.49 16.06
N ILE A 339 14.45 -9.73 15.73
CA ILE A 339 14.90 -10.16 14.40
C ILE A 339 13.71 -10.79 13.67
N ASP A 340 13.19 -10.08 12.70
CA ASP A 340 11.88 -10.36 12.08
C ASP A 340 12.03 -10.89 10.65
N LEU A 341 11.56 -12.10 10.42
CA LEU A 341 11.59 -12.80 9.12
C LEU A 341 10.26 -12.72 8.36
N ALA A 342 9.20 -12.09 8.92
CA ALA A 342 7.90 -12.02 8.29
C ALA A 342 7.73 -10.72 7.49
N ALA A 343 7.79 -10.80 6.17
CA ALA A 343 7.58 -9.64 5.31
C ALA A 343 6.15 -9.09 5.41
N GLU A 344 5.17 -9.97 5.57
CA GLU A 344 3.74 -9.66 5.58
C GLU A 344 3.23 -9.01 6.86
N MET A 345 3.92 -9.22 7.99
CA MET A 345 3.47 -8.76 9.30
C MET A 345 3.94 -7.32 9.56
N VAL A 346 3.10 -6.55 10.24
CA VAL A 346 3.43 -5.17 10.65
C VAL A 346 3.69 -5.16 12.15
N PRO A 347 4.86 -4.69 12.61
CA PRO A 347 5.15 -4.57 14.03
C PRO A 347 4.09 -3.77 14.79
N PRO A 348 3.80 -4.14 16.05
CA PRO A 348 3.09 -3.25 16.95
C PRO A 348 3.94 -2.00 17.24
N LEU A 349 3.34 -0.96 17.82
CA LEU A 349 4.11 0.19 18.33
C LEU A 349 5.03 -0.29 19.47
N HIS A 350 6.31 0.00 19.36
CA HIS A 350 7.36 -0.45 20.30
C HIS A 350 8.52 0.56 20.35
N ALA A 351 9.30 0.51 21.42
CA ALA A 351 10.56 1.22 21.57
C ALA A 351 11.80 0.32 21.37
N THR A 352 11.57 -0.97 21.08
CA THR A 352 12.60 -2.01 20.91
C THR A 352 13.30 -1.86 19.57
N GLU A 353 14.59 -2.18 19.49
CA GLU A 353 15.29 -2.25 18.21
C GLU A 353 14.68 -3.34 17.32
N TRP A 354 14.25 -2.96 16.12
CA TRP A 354 13.63 -3.87 15.17
C TRP A 354 14.50 -4.01 13.94
N LYS A 355 14.85 -5.26 13.61
CA LYS A 355 15.65 -5.61 12.41
C LYS A 355 14.84 -6.51 11.50
N ASN A 356 14.44 -6.00 10.34
CA ASN A 356 13.64 -6.73 9.37
C ASN A 356 14.49 -7.45 8.32
N PHE A 357 14.36 -8.77 8.26
CA PHE A 357 14.91 -9.66 7.23
C PHE A 357 13.78 -10.36 6.44
N GLY A 358 12.67 -9.69 6.25
CA GLY A 358 11.41 -10.23 5.73
C GLY A 358 11.57 -11.11 4.49
N THR A 359 10.95 -12.28 4.55
CA THR A 359 10.84 -13.27 3.49
C THR A 359 9.37 -13.62 3.29
N LEU A 360 8.97 -14.00 2.07
CA LEU A 360 7.60 -14.47 1.81
C LEU A 360 7.30 -15.72 2.66
N ASP A 361 6.03 -15.85 3.05
CA ASP A 361 5.62 -17.05 3.80
C ASP A 361 5.74 -18.32 2.95
N LEU A 362 6.06 -19.45 3.59
CA LEU A 362 6.26 -20.76 2.95
C LEU A 362 7.42 -20.81 1.90
N VAL A 363 8.19 -19.74 1.76
CA VAL A 363 9.40 -19.68 0.93
C VAL A 363 10.63 -19.70 1.85
N ALA A 364 11.63 -20.50 1.50
CA ALA A 364 12.87 -20.54 2.26
C ALA A 364 13.62 -19.21 2.13
N PRO A 365 14.15 -18.64 3.22
CA PRO A 365 15.09 -17.52 3.13
C PRO A 365 16.35 -17.94 2.36
N SER A 366 16.96 -17.02 1.60
CA SER A 366 18.26 -17.30 0.96
C SER A 366 19.36 -17.48 2.02
N SER A 367 20.40 -18.25 1.69
CA SER A 367 21.55 -18.50 2.58
C SER A 367 22.21 -17.20 3.05
N GLU A 368 22.36 -16.22 2.16
CA GLU A 368 22.87 -14.88 2.51
C GLU A 368 21.98 -14.18 3.55
N LYS A 369 20.67 -14.21 3.37
CA LYS A 369 19.73 -13.59 4.33
C LYS A 369 19.74 -14.31 5.68
N VAL A 370 19.85 -15.64 5.67
CA VAL A 370 19.98 -16.45 6.89
C VAL A 370 21.23 -16.05 7.65
N GLN A 371 22.37 -15.94 6.95
CA GLN A 371 23.65 -15.54 7.56
C GLN A 371 23.56 -14.12 8.15
N LEU A 372 23.08 -13.13 7.37
CA LEU A 372 22.92 -11.75 7.85
C LEU A 372 22.00 -11.66 9.07
N ALA A 373 20.92 -12.44 9.10
CA ALA A 373 19.99 -12.47 10.23
C ALA A 373 20.65 -13.17 11.46
N SER A 374 21.40 -14.24 11.25
CA SER A 374 22.16 -14.93 12.29
C SER A 374 23.22 -14.02 12.93
N ASP A 375 23.99 -13.30 12.11
CA ASP A 375 24.98 -12.33 12.59
C ASP A 375 24.31 -11.19 13.39
N ALA A 376 23.13 -10.75 12.95
CA ALA A 376 22.33 -9.75 13.64
C ALA A 376 21.83 -10.25 15.01
N VAL A 377 21.48 -11.54 15.14
CA VAL A 377 21.13 -12.17 16.43
C VAL A 377 22.34 -12.13 17.36
N GLU A 378 23.52 -12.59 16.88
CA GLU A 378 24.73 -12.63 17.70
C GLU A 378 25.17 -11.24 18.15
N ALA A 379 25.11 -10.25 17.27
CA ALA A 379 25.43 -8.86 17.63
C ALA A 379 24.44 -8.28 18.66
N ALA A 380 23.13 -8.52 18.48
CA ALA A 380 22.11 -7.93 19.33
C ALA A 380 22.06 -8.54 20.75
N ARG A 381 22.36 -9.85 20.93
CA ARG A 381 22.29 -10.53 22.23
C ARG A 381 23.26 -9.96 23.28
N HIS A 382 24.31 -9.30 22.84
CA HIS A 382 25.24 -8.62 23.77
C HIS A 382 24.62 -7.38 24.45
N HIS A 383 23.50 -6.89 23.93
CA HIS A 383 22.77 -5.75 24.48
C HIS A 383 21.53 -6.16 25.31
N GLY A 384 21.20 -7.45 25.35
CA GLY A 384 20.08 -8.00 26.10
C GLY A 384 19.32 -9.09 25.35
N PRO A 385 18.15 -9.50 25.87
CA PRO A 385 17.34 -10.55 25.26
C PRO A 385 16.93 -10.24 23.80
N VAL A 386 17.01 -11.22 22.91
CA VAL A 386 16.68 -11.11 21.49
C VAL A 386 15.57 -12.08 21.10
N LEU A 387 14.53 -11.59 20.42
CA LEU A 387 13.49 -12.42 19.85
C LEU A 387 13.75 -12.63 18.34
N VAL A 388 13.87 -13.88 17.92
CA VAL A 388 13.87 -14.27 16.49
C VAL A 388 12.47 -14.76 16.15
N CYS A 389 11.77 -14.06 15.24
CA CYS A 389 10.38 -14.36 14.93
C CYS A 389 10.08 -14.35 13.42
N CYS A 390 9.06 -15.09 13.03
CA CYS A 390 8.34 -14.93 11.78
C CYS A 390 6.83 -14.98 12.09
N ALA A 391 5.95 -15.20 11.13
CA ALA A 391 4.52 -15.26 11.41
C ALA A 391 4.19 -16.29 12.50
N LEU A 392 4.52 -17.56 12.28
CA LEU A 392 4.24 -18.66 13.21
C LEU A 392 5.42 -19.06 14.10
N GLY A 393 6.64 -18.69 13.71
CA GLY A 393 7.84 -19.13 14.43
C GLY A 393 8.38 -20.51 14.01
N PHE A 394 7.75 -21.21 13.04
CA PHE A 394 7.98 -22.62 12.79
C PHE A 394 9.03 -22.91 11.71
N GLN A 395 9.22 -22.01 10.74
CA GLN A 395 10.08 -22.25 9.59
C GLN A 395 11.12 -21.13 9.41
N ARG A 396 10.75 -19.96 8.91
CA ARG A 396 11.69 -18.88 8.54
C ARG A 396 12.60 -18.47 9.70
N SER A 397 12.02 -18.18 10.87
CA SER A 397 12.78 -17.84 12.07
C SER A 397 13.50 -19.05 12.68
N ALA A 398 12.92 -20.26 12.60
CA ALA A 398 13.59 -21.48 13.04
C ALA A 398 14.85 -21.78 12.20
N THR A 399 14.83 -21.53 10.89
CA THR A 399 16.01 -21.66 10.01
C THR A 399 17.13 -20.73 10.46
N VAL A 400 16.83 -19.46 10.78
CA VAL A 400 17.81 -18.52 11.30
C VAL A 400 18.33 -18.93 12.68
N ALA A 401 17.45 -19.40 13.57
CA ALA A 401 17.82 -19.88 14.89
C ALA A 401 18.76 -21.09 14.83
N VAL A 402 18.49 -22.05 13.91
CA VAL A 402 19.38 -23.19 13.65
C VAL A 402 20.74 -22.72 13.14
N ALA A 403 20.76 -21.83 12.15
CA ALA A 403 22.02 -21.29 11.61
C ALA A 403 22.83 -20.58 12.69
N TRP A 404 22.19 -19.79 13.56
CA TRP A 404 22.84 -19.13 14.67
C TRP A 404 23.42 -20.11 15.69
N LEU A 405 22.67 -21.14 16.10
CA LEU A 405 23.14 -22.14 17.04
C LEU A 405 24.38 -22.89 16.53
N VAL A 406 24.38 -23.26 15.24
CA VAL A 406 25.50 -23.98 14.59
C VAL A 406 26.70 -23.06 14.38
N SER A 407 26.51 -21.89 13.77
CA SER A 407 27.61 -20.97 13.45
C SER A 407 28.35 -20.46 14.67
N THR A 408 27.67 -20.39 15.81
CA THR A 408 28.27 -19.96 17.09
C THR A 408 28.80 -21.11 17.96
N GLY A 409 28.77 -22.36 17.45
CA GLY A 409 29.33 -23.54 18.11
C GLY A 409 28.53 -24.00 19.34
N ARG A 410 27.27 -23.60 19.50
CA ARG A 410 26.40 -24.03 20.61
C ARG A 410 25.87 -25.44 20.42
N VAL A 411 25.78 -25.88 19.19
CA VAL A 411 25.51 -27.26 18.78
C VAL A 411 26.41 -27.63 17.61
N ALA A 412 26.63 -28.92 17.39
CA ALA A 412 27.59 -29.38 16.36
C ALA A 412 26.99 -29.32 14.93
N ASN A 413 25.68 -29.46 14.79
CA ASN A 413 25.01 -29.53 13.49
C ASN A 413 23.52 -29.13 13.59
N ALA A 414 22.90 -29.03 12.39
CA ALA A 414 21.49 -28.62 12.28
C ALA A 414 20.52 -29.62 12.93
N ARG A 415 20.83 -30.91 12.99
CA ARG A 415 19.98 -31.92 13.65
C ARG A 415 19.93 -31.71 15.17
N GLU A 416 21.08 -31.42 15.77
CA GLU A 416 21.17 -31.09 17.19
C GLU A 416 20.44 -29.80 17.51
N ALA A 417 20.55 -28.76 16.64
CA ALA A 417 19.80 -27.52 16.78
C ALA A 417 18.29 -27.76 16.74
N GLU A 418 17.83 -28.55 15.77
CA GLU A 418 16.41 -28.91 15.66
C GLU A 418 15.92 -29.71 16.89
N ALA A 419 16.71 -30.68 17.35
CA ALA A 419 16.39 -31.45 18.56
C ALA A 419 16.31 -30.54 19.80
N LEU A 420 17.22 -29.59 19.94
CA LEU A 420 17.20 -28.60 21.02
C LEU A 420 15.91 -27.77 20.99
N ILE A 421 15.52 -27.24 19.83
CA ILE A 421 14.33 -26.42 19.66
C ILE A 421 13.06 -27.26 20.00
N ARG A 422 13.00 -28.50 19.52
CA ARG A 422 11.90 -29.43 19.83
C ARG A 422 11.83 -29.79 21.31
N ALA A 423 12.99 -29.97 21.97
CA ALA A 423 13.05 -30.24 23.41
C ALA A 423 12.55 -29.05 24.26
N ARG A 424 12.60 -27.83 23.73
CA ARG A 424 11.98 -26.65 24.34
C ARG A 424 10.45 -26.58 24.12
N GLY A 425 9.84 -27.58 23.47
CA GLY A 425 8.40 -27.63 23.19
C GLY A 425 7.95 -26.79 22.01
N TRP A 426 8.89 -26.35 21.12
CA TRP A 426 8.55 -25.51 19.97
C TRP A 426 8.47 -26.36 18.68
N PRO A 427 7.36 -26.25 17.90
CA PRO A 427 7.25 -26.95 16.63
C PRO A 427 8.21 -26.36 15.58
N VAL A 428 8.93 -27.23 14.87
CA VAL A 428 9.87 -26.85 13.84
C VAL A 428 9.56 -27.59 12.55
N HIS A 429 9.53 -26.87 11.43
CA HIS A 429 9.35 -27.37 10.08
C HIS A 429 10.46 -26.82 9.19
N LEU A 430 11.66 -27.40 9.27
CA LEU A 430 12.79 -26.96 8.46
C LEU A 430 12.69 -27.57 7.05
N HIS A 431 12.88 -26.73 6.06
CA HIS A 431 13.36 -27.17 4.75
C HIS A 431 14.88 -26.94 4.76
N LEU A 432 15.60 -27.89 5.31
CA LEU A 432 17.05 -27.92 5.16
C LEU A 432 17.32 -28.15 3.67
N ALA A 433 17.85 -27.16 2.98
CA ALA A 433 18.59 -27.42 1.76
C ALA A 433 19.74 -28.36 2.14
N GLU A 434 19.99 -29.41 1.34
CA GLU A 434 21.05 -30.42 1.56
C GLU A 434 22.45 -29.80 1.70
N GLU A 435 22.59 -28.48 1.52
CA GLU A 435 23.84 -27.71 1.61
C GLU A 435 24.24 -27.30 3.04
N LEU A 436 23.42 -27.58 4.07
CA LEU A 436 23.76 -27.33 5.49
C LEU A 436 24.13 -28.62 6.25
N THR A 437 24.28 -29.72 5.54
CA THR A 437 24.84 -31.00 6.04
C THR A 437 26.27 -31.13 5.56
#